data_d3323f9c8ba0df500920cdf94331033f
#
_entry.id   d3323f9c8ba0df500920cdf94331033f
#
_cell.length_a   1.000
_cell.length_b   1.000
_cell.length_c   1.000
_cell.angle_alpha   90.00
_cell.angle_beta   90.00
_cell.angle_gamma   90.00
#
_symmetry.space_group_name_H-M   'P 1'
#
loop_
_entity.id
_entity.type
_entity.pdbx_description
1 polymer ?
#
loop_
_entity_poly.entity_id
_entity_poly.type
_entity_poly.pdbx_seq_one_letter_code
_entity_poly.pdbx_strand_id
1 'polypeptide(L)'
;MVKADETSLAKQYGVKSFPSFFILKHQEKKPIKYEEDTYTYKQLFEWINIYSETFVFKGADETVESSASKPWLSQQMPYLSKESANDICLKKDGILCVMYVVKDKSESDDKVLEAFKNIQDRFTSKLERGITFSYMRLDVTAEADFAGVLNLEADQIPGLVVLNPGKKKRFMRSEYSLDEEGITQTLDKILGGDARFKMVSGNKLPEFTQEHAFFTQ
;
A
#
# COMPACT_ATOMS: atom_id res chain seq x y z
N MET A 1 -8.82 -19.48 -13.95
CA MET A 1 -8.06 -20.10 -15.05
C MET A 1 -8.60 -21.51 -15.26
N VAL A 2 -9.09 -21.79 -16.47
CA VAL A 2 -9.62 -23.13 -16.83
C VAL A 2 -8.49 -23.99 -17.37
N LYS A 3 -8.40 -25.23 -16.95
CA LYS A 3 -7.36 -26.15 -17.42
C LYS A 3 -7.71 -26.69 -18.83
N ALA A 4 -6.68 -27.07 -19.59
CA ALA A 4 -6.84 -27.55 -20.96
C ALA A 4 -7.62 -28.88 -21.07
N ASP A 5 -7.76 -29.62 -19.97
CA ASP A 5 -8.51 -30.87 -19.87
C ASP A 5 -10.03 -30.67 -19.64
N GLU A 6 -10.46 -29.43 -19.33
CA GLU A 6 -11.87 -29.09 -19.20
C GLU A 6 -12.56 -28.88 -20.56
N THR A 7 -12.77 -29.98 -21.28
CA THR A 7 -13.31 -29.99 -22.63
C THR A 7 -14.75 -29.47 -22.76
N SER A 8 -15.54 -29.50 -21.70
CA SER A 8 -16.94 -29.02 -21.68
C SER A 8 -16.99 -27.48 -21.82
N LEU A 9 -16.18 -26.75 -21.06
CA LEU A 9 -16.09 -25.30 -21.16
C LEU A 9 -15.44 -24.85 -22.47
N ALA A 10 -14.40 -25.56 -22.92
CA ALA A 10 -13.77 -25.28 -24.20
C ALA A 10 -14.78 -25.39 -25.38
N LYS A 11 -15.65 -26.40 -25.36
CA LYS A 11 -16.74 -26.56 -26.36
C LYS A 11 -17.78 -25.45 -26.23
N GLN A 12 -18.20 -25.13 -25.00
CA GLN A 12 -19.22 -24.10 -24.76
C GLN A 12 -18.80 -22.73 -25.30
N TYR A 13 -17.52 -22.38 -25.19
CA TYR A 13 -16.99 -21.10 -25.63
C TYR A 13 -16.28 -21.16 -27.00
N GLY A 14 -16.33 -22.30 -27.68
CA GLY A 14 -15.75 -22.47 -29.02
C GLY A 14 -14.24 -22.33 -29.05
N VAL A 15 -13.55 -22.74 -28.00
CA VAL A 15 -12.06 -22.67 -27.88
C VAL A 15 -11.46 -23.69 -28.86
N LYS A 16 -10.70 -23.21 -29.85
CA LYS A 16 -10.01 -24.03 -30.85
C LYS A 16 -8.54 -24.25 -30.55
N SER A 17 -7.93 -23.34 -29.79
CA SER A 17 -6.51 -23.37 -29.45
C SER A 17 -6.25 -22.73 -28.08
N PHE A 18 -5.11 -23.04 -27.48
CA PHE A 18 -4.66 -22.46 -26.20
C PHE A 18 -3.35 -21.70 -26.41
N PRO A 19 -3.13 -20.58 -25.67
CA PRO A 19 -4.09 -19.93 -24.77
C PRO A 19 -5.20 -19.19 -25.52
N SER A 20 -6.40 -19.12 -24.96
CA SER A 20 -7.51 -18.27 -25.43
C SER A 20 -8.06 -17.46 -24.25
N PHE A 21 -8.29 -16.18 -24.46
CA PHE A 21 -8.77 -15.27 -23.44
C PHE A 21 -10.19 -14.79 -23.73
N PHE A 22 -11.03 -14.77 -22.70
CA PHE A 22 -12.43 -14.35 -22.79
C PHE A 22 -12.79 -13.47 -21.60
N ILE A 23 -13.60 -12.44 -21.83
CA ILE A 23 -14.26 -11.66 -20.78
C ILE A 23 -15.72 -12.12 -20.70
N LEU A 24 -16.13 -12.48 -19.49
CA LEU A 24 -17.51 -12.79 -19.14
C LEU A 24 -18.06 -11.64 -18.29
N LYS A 25 -19.01 -10.88 -18.83
CA LYS A 25 -19.70 -9.84 -18.06
C LYS A 25 -20.91 -10.41 -17.33
N HIS A 26 -21.12 -9.89 -16.11
CA HIS A 26 -22.33 -10.23 -15.36
C HIS A 26 -23.56 -9.75 -16.14
N GLN A 27 -24.52 -10.65 -16.36
CA GLN A 27 -25.75 -10.45 -17.16
C GLN A 27 -25.61 -10.50 -18.69
N GLU A 28 -24.44 -10.54 -19.27
CA GLU A 28 -24.28 -10.76 -20.71
C GLU A 28 -24.10 -12.24 -21.04
N LYS A 29 -24.88 -12.76 -22.00
CA LYS A 29 -24.83 -14.18 -22.38
C LYS A 29 -23.68 -14.52 -23.34
N LYS A 30 -23.09 -13.50 -23.99
CA LYS A 30 -22.03 -13.72 -24.99
C LYS A 30 -20.67 -13.33 -24.39
N PRO A 31 -19.70 -14.26 -24.38
CA PRO A 31 -18.35 -13.94 -24.01
C PRO A 31 -17.69 -13.06 -25.09
N ILE A 32 -16.85 -12.14 -24.64
CA ILE A 32 -16.01 -11.32 -25.51
C ILE A 32 -14.66 -12.03 -25.63
N LYS A 33 -14.31 -12.47 -26.84
CA LYS A 33 -13.05 -13.16 -27.11
C LYS A 33 -11.96 -12.14 -27.46
N TYR A 34 -10.74 -12.38 -26.98
CA TYR A 34 -9.55 -11.68 -27.44
C TYR A 34 -9.18 -12.22 -28.83
N GLU A 35 -9.11 -11.36 -29.83
CA GLU A 35 -8.97 -11.77 -31.24
C GLU A 35 -7.56 -11.57 -31.81
N GLU A 36 -6.66 -10.92 -31.05
CA GLU A 36 -5.28 -10.70 -31.49
C GLU A 36 -4.45 -12.00 -31.46
N ASP A 37 -3.57 -12.17 -32.45
CA ASP A 37 -2.69 -13.34 -32.57
C ASP A 37 -1.57 -13.35 -31.53
N THR A 38 -1.22 -12.19 -30.98
CA THR A 38 -0.19 -12.03 -29.96
C THR A 38 -0.82 -11.49 -28.66
N TYR A 39 -0.25 -11.86 -27.54
CA TYR A 39 -0.68 -11.34 -26.24
C TYR A 39 0.51 -10.99 -25.39
N THR A 40 0.65 -9.71 -25.11
CA THR A 40 1.54 -9.18 -24.09
C THR A 40 0.72 -8.75 -22.89
N TYR A 41 1.35 -8.57 -21.74
CA TYR A 41 0.69 -8.03 -20.56
C TYR A 41 -0.03 -6.69 -20.89
N LYS A 42 0.65 -5.81 -21.63
CA LYS A 42 0.10 -4.51 -22.04
C LYS A 42 -1.18 -4.65 -22.86
N GLN A 43 -1.16 -5.47 -23.89
CA GLN A 43 -2.31 -5.70 -24.77
C GLN A 43 -3.50 -6.29 -24.02
N LEU A 44 -3.27 -7.31 -23.17
CA LEU A 44 -4.32 -7.90 -22.37
C LEU A 44 -4.89 -6.92 -21.35
N PHE A 45 -4.04 -6.10 -20.73
CA PHE A 45 -4.44 -5.09 -19.77
C PHE A 45 -5.30 -4.00 -20.41
N GLU A 46 -4.89 -3.47 -21.57
CA GLU A 46 -5.66 -2.50 -22.36
C GLU A 46 -7.00 -3.07 -22.79
N TRP A 47 -7.00 -4.30 -23.28
CA TRP A 47 -8.23 -4.98 -23.70
C TRP A 47 -9.19 -5.22 -22.53
N ILE A 48 -8.72 -5.66 -21.37
CA ILE A 48 -9.54 -5.82 -20.16
C ILE A 48 -10.15 -4.47 -19.75
N ASN A 49 -9.37 -3.40 -19.78
CA ASN A 49 -9.82 -2.07 -19.37
C ASN A 49 -10.94 -1.49 -20.27
N ILE A 50 -10.99 -1.83 -21.56
CA ILE A 50 -12.07 -1.42 -22.47
C ILE A 50 -13.43 -1.93 -21.96
N TYR A 51 -13.46 -3.10 -21.32
CA TYR A 51 -14.68 -3.77 -20.87
C TYR A 51 -14.89 -3.73 -19.35
N SER A 52 -13.94 -3.16 -18.60
CA SER A 52 -14.04 -3.02 -17.16
C SER A 52 -14.89 -1.80 -16.78
N GLU A 53 -15.86 -1.98 -15.90
CA GLU A 53 -16.64 -0.89 -15.31
C GLU A 53 -15.82 -0.07 -14.29
N THR A 54 -14.73 -0.63 -13.79
CA THR A 54 -13.77 0.03 -12.93
C THR A 54 -12.50 0.30 -13.73
N PHE A 55 -12.24 1.57 -14.03
CA PHE A 55 -10.94 1.98 -14.56
C PHE A 55 -9.87 1.66 -13.51
N VAL A 56 -9.05 0.66 -13.79
CA VAL A 56 -7.79 0.50 -13.06
C VAL A 56 -6.86 1.58 -13.61
N PHE A 57 -6.82 2.71 -12.91
CA PHE A 57 -5.85 3.77 -13.19
C PHE A 57 -4.46 3.26 -12.84
N LYS A 58 -3.80 2.69 -13.85
CA LYS A 58 -2.36 2.72 -14.05
C LYS A 58 -2.11 2.12 -15.42
N GLY A 59 -2.12 3.00 -16.40
CA GLY A 59 -1.92 2.65 -17.79
C GLY A 59 -0.53 2.08 -18.04
N ALA A 60 -0.44 1.40 -19.15
CA ALA A 60 0.69 0.71 -19.72
C ALA A 60 1.89 1.60 -20.11
N ASP A 61 1.94 2.87 -19.71
CA ASP A 61 3.05 3.79 -20.00
C ASP A 61 4.11 3.89 -18.88
N GLU A 62 3.86 3.32 -17.71
CA GLU A 62 4.96 2.99 -16.84
C GLU A 62 5.57 1.71 -17.43
N THR A 63 6.74 1.85 -18.06
CA THR A 63 7.66 0.74 -18.31
C THR A 63 7.46 -0.27 -17.19
N VAL A 64 7.24 -1.54 -17.56
CA VAL A 64 7.11 -2.65 -16.63
C VAL A 64 8.44 -2.79 -15.88
N GLU A 65 8.73 -1.82 -15.04
CA GLU A 65 9.45 -2.05 -13.81
C GLU A 65 8.44 -2.82 -12.97
N SER A 66 8.48 -4.10 -13.20
CA SER A 66 7.60 -5.11 -12.65
C SER A 66 7.40 -4.87 -11.16
N SER A 67 6.25 -5.27 -10.63
CA SER A 67 6.05 -5.43 -9.17
C SER A 67 7.15 -6.29 -8.52
N ALA A 68 7.91 -7.06 -9.30
CA ALA A 68 9.17 -7.68 -8.93
C ALA A 68 10.29 -6.66 -8.60
N SER A 69 10.25 -5.42 -9.15
CA SER A 69 11.20 -4.36 -8.83
C SER A 69 10.80 -3.51 -7.61
N LYS A 70 9.59 -3.69 -7.08
CA LYS A 70 9.07 -2.94 -5.92
C LYS A 70 8.61 -3.88 -4.80
N PRO A 71 9.55 -4.60 -4.17
CA PRO A 71 9.22 -5.64 -3.19
C PRO A 71 8.48 -5.11 -1.96
N TRP A 72 8.59 -3.81 -1.67
CA TRP A 72 7.85 -3.16 -0.59
C TRP A 72 6.33 -3.15 -0.78
N LEU A 73 5.83 -3.22 -2.02
CA LEU A 73 4.39 -3.22 -2.29
C LEU A 73 3.71 -4.54 -1.89
N SER A 74 4.48 -5.63 -1.78
CA SER A 74 3.98 -6.94 -1.31
C SER A 74 4.15 -7.13 0.20
N GLN A 75 4.89 -6.25 0.87
CA GLN A 75 5.08 -6.31 2.31
C GLN A 75 3.92 -5.66 3.05
N GLN A 76 3.47 -6.28 4.11
CA GLN A 76 2.37 -5.77 4.93
C GLN A 76 2.73 -4.47 5.66
N MET A 77 3.95 -4.38 6.18
CA MET A 77 4.51 -3.21 6.83
C MET A 77 5.95 -2.96 6.33
N PRO A 78 6.11 -2.40 5.12
CA PRO A 78 7.43 -2.11 4.59
C PRO A 78 8.15 -1.03 5.40
N TYR A 79 9.48 -1.08 5.41
CA TYR A 79 10.27 0.05 5.87
C TYR A 79 10.24 1.18 4.85
N LEU A 80 10.12 2.40 5.37
CA LEU A 80 10.30 3.59 4.56
C LEU A 80 11.77 3.71 4.14
N SER A 81 11.97 3.95 2.86
CA SER A 81 13.27 4.16 2.22
C SER A 81 13.14 5.20 1.12
N LYS A 82 14.27 5.61 0.54
CA LYS A 82 14.33 6.52 -0.60
C LYS A 82 13.42 6.08 -1.76
N GLU A 83 13.40 4.78 -2.05
CA GLU A 83 12.62 4.22 -3.16
C GLU A 83 11.15 4.01 -2.79
N SER A 84 10.89 3.53 -1.56
CA SER A 84 9.55 3.10 -1.15
C SER A 84 8.63 4.22 -0.67
N ALA A 85 9.20 5.28 -0.08
CA ALA A 85 8.45 6.30 0.63
C ALA A 85 7.37 7.00 -0.21
N ASN A 86 7.66 7.28 -1.47
CA ASN A 86 6.71 7.91 -2.39
C ASN A 86 5.56 6.97 -2.77
N ASP A 87 5.86 5.69 -2.98
CA ASP A 87 4.87 4.69 -3.38
C ASP A 87 3.92 4.33 -2.23
N ILE A 88 4.42 4.36 -0.99
CA ILE A 88 3.67 3.89 0.17
C ILE A 88 2.92 5.04 0.85
N CYS A 89 3.53 6.23 0.93
CA CYS A 89 3.04 7.32 1.77
C CYS A 89 3.02 8.68 1.08
N LEU A 90 4.19 9.22 0.67
CA LEU A 90 4.36 10.67 0.50
C LEU A 90 3.65 11.27 -0.72
N LYS A 91 3.45 10.51 -1.81
CA LYS A 91 2.83 10.99 -3.05
C LYS A 91 1.39 10.50 -3.26
N LYS A 92 0.77 9.93 -2.24
CA LYS A 92 -0.62 9.46 -2.34
C LYS A 92 -1.57 10.45 -1.68
N ASP A 93 -2.56 10.92 -2.42
CA ASP A 93 -3.59 11.79 -1.89
C ASP A 93 -4.60 11.02 -1.02
N GLY A 94 -5.08 11.66 0.05
CA GLY A 94 -6.11 11.09 0.93
C GLY A 94 -5.60 9.98 1.86
N ILE A 95 -4.28 9.78 1.95
CA ILE A 95 -3.67 8.75 2.78
C ILE A 95 -3.13 9.36 4.08
N LEU A 96 -3.33 8.64 5.17
CA LEU A 96 -2.62 8.83 6.43
C LEU A 96 -1.62 7.68 6.60
N CYS A 97 -0.37 8.05 6.80
CA CYS A 97 0.74 7.12 6.95
C CYS A 97 0.89 6.75 8.43
N VAL A 98 0.55 5.51 8.75
CA VAL A 98 0.61 4.94 10.11
C VAL A 98 1.97 4.27 10.26
N MET A 99 2.87 4.91 11.00
CA MET A 99 4.27 4.52 11.11
C MET A 99 4.55 3.88 12.46
N TYR A 100 4.96 2.63 12.46
CA TYR A 100 5.62 2.00 13.59
C TYR A 100 7.08 2.44 13.59
N VAL A 101 7.42 3.26 14.56
CA VAL A 101 8.75 3.85 14.71
C VAL A 101 9.59 2.96 15.61
N VAL A 102 10.73 2.51 15.11
CA VAL A 102 11.70 1.69 15.84
C VAL A 102 13.06 2.39 15.84
N LYS A 103 13.88 2.06 16.81
CA LYS A 103 15.24 2.61 16.88
C LYS A 103 16.06 2.13 15.69
N ASP A 104 16.05 0.84 15.46
CA ASP A 104 16.62 0.19 14.28
C ASP A 104 15.81 -1.05 13.88
N LYS A 105 16.16 -1.65 12.73
CA LYS A 105 15.41 -2.80 12.17
C LYS A 105 15.44 -4.03 13.08
N SER A 106 16.45 -4.18 13.92
CA SER A 106 16.59 -5.36 14.81
C SER A 106 15.66 -5.29 16.02
N GLU A 107 15.17 -4.11 16.37
CA GLU A 107 14.27 -3.87 17.50
C GLU A 107 12.77 -3.98 17.14
N SER A 108 12.46 -4.48 15.94
CA SER A 108 11.05 -4.69 15.53
C SER A 108 10.44 -5.84 16.33
N ASP A 109 9.38 -5.55 17.10
CA ASP A 109 8.66 -6.55 17.90
C ASP A 109 7.59 -7.26 17.05
N ASP A 110 7.69 -8.59 16.96
CA ASP A 110 6.76 -9.43 16.20
C ASP A 110 5.33 -9.34 16.74
N LYS A 111 5.13 -9.14 18.05
CA LYS A 111 3.81 -8.96 18.64
C LYS A 111 3.14 -7.67 18.17
N VAL A 112 3.93 -6.60 18.05
CA VAL A 112 3.45 -5.33 17.52
C VAL A 112 3.09 -5.48 16.04
N LEU A 113 3.90 -6.19 15.26
CA LEU A 113 3.59 -6.47 13.85
C LEU A 113 2.32 -7.31 13.69
N GLU A 114 2.09 -8.28 14.56
CA GLU A 114 0.87 -9.08 14.57
C GLU A 114 -0.36 -8.22 14.94
N ALA A 115 -0.24 -7.33 15.93
CA ALA A 115 -1.29 -6.37 16.27
C ALA A 115 -1.65 -5.49 15.06
N PHE A 116 -0.66 -4.97 14.35
CA PHE A 116 -0.91 -4.21 13.11
C PHE A 116 -1.61 -5.04 12.04
N LYS A 117 -1.25 -6.32 11.89
CA LYS A 117 -1.89 -7.21 10.93
C LYS A 117 -3.38 -7.35 11.20
N ASN A 118 -3.76 -7.62 12.44
CA ASN A 118 -5.16 -7.77 12.85
C ASN A 118 -5.98 -6.49 12.62
N ILE A 119 -5.34 -5.34 12.82
CA ILE A 119 -5.98 -4.03 12.67
C ILE A 119 -6.14 -3.63 11.21
N GLN A 120 -5.19 -3.95 10.35
CA GLN A 120 -5.25 -3.60 8.92
C GLN A 120 -6.54 -4.12 8.28
N ASP A 121 -6.90 -5.37 8.52
CA ASP A 121 -8.10 -5.98 7.97
C ASP A 121 -9.38 -5.25 8.46
N ARG A 122 -9.36 -4.84 9.72
CA ARG A 122 -10.49 -4.14 10.36
C ARG A 122 -10.68 -2.71 9.82
N PHE A 123 -9.61 -1.98 9.59
CA PHE A 123 -9.67 -0.58 9.15
C PHE A 123 -9.69 -0.41 7.63
N THR A 124 -9.24 -1.39 6.87
CA THR A 124 -9.36 -1.39 5.39
C THR A 124 -10.83 -1.42 4.96
N SER A 125 -11.69 -2.12 5.70
CA SER A 125 -13.14 -2.18 5.42
C SER A 125 -13.91 -0.93 5.86
N LYS A 126 -13.32 -0.06 6.67
CA LYS A 126 -13.94 1.16 7.18
C LYS A 126 -13.45 2.40 6.42
N LEU A 127 -13.72 2.46 5.12
CA LEU A 127 -13.56 3.68 4.30
C LEU A 127 -14.58 4.75 4.69
N GLU A 128 -14.59 5.14 5.96
CA GLU A 128 -15.40 6.25 6.42
C GLU A 128 -14.66 7.56 6.11
N ARG A 129 -15.34 8.49 5.44
CA ARG A 129 -14.88 9.84 5.11
C ARG A 129 -13.72 9.97 4.11
N GLY A 130 -13.46 8.97 3.28
CA GLY A 130 -12.40 9.06 2.25
C GLY A 130 -10.97 9.08 2.82
N ILE A 131 -10.78 8.63 4.06
CA ILE A 131 -9.45 8.48 4.68
C ILE A 131 -9.00 7.04 4.51
N THR A 132 -7.81 6.86 3.94
CA THR A 132 -7.15 5.56 3.84
C THR A 132 -5.91 5.54 4.72
N PHE A 133 -5.75 4.48 5.51
CA PHE A 133 -4.53 4.25 6.28
C PHE A 133 -3.55 3.40 5.48
N SER A 134 -2.30 3.83 5.43
CA SER A 134 -1.18 3.04 4.91
C SER A 134 -0.21 2.76 6.04
N TYR A 135 0.19 1.49 6.21
CA TYR A 135 0.97 1.03 7.35
C TYR A 135 2.41 0.76 6.94
N MET A 136 3.36 1.22 7.76
CA MET A 136 4.78 1.14 7.46
C MET A 136 5.65 1.21 8.71
N ARG A 137 6.94 0.97 8.54
CA ARG A 137 7.95 1.10 9.60
C ARG A 137 8.91 2.23 9.29
N LEU A 138 9.39 2.90 10.34
CA LEU A 138 10.42 3.92 10.27
C LEU A 138 11.58 3.55 11.19
N ASP A 139 12.76 3.39 10.63
CA ASP A 139 14.02 3.22 11.35
C ASP A 139 14.63 4.60 11.61
N VAL A 140 14.63 5.04 12.87
CA VAL A 140 15.10 6.40 13.22
C VAL A 140 16.61 6.52 13.30
N THR A 141 17.35 5.41 13.43
CA THR A 141 18.81 5.45 13.35
C THR A 141 19.26 5.71 11.91
N ALA A 142 18.58 5.06 10.96
CA ALA A 142 18.84 5.26 9.53
C ALA A 142 18.29 6.60 9.00
N GLU A 143 17.17 7.08 9.56
CA GLU A 143 16.45 8.27 9.11
C GLU A 143 16.35 9.32 10.24
N ALA A 144 17.50 9.70 10.81
CA ALA A 144 17.59 10.61 11.98
C ALA A 144 16.91 11.97 11.74
N ASP A 145 16.95 12.49 10.51
CA ASP A 145 16.32 13.76 10.17
C ASP A 145 14.78 13.69 10.29
N PHE A 146 14.19 12.53 10.01
CA PHE A 146 12.77 12.31 10.25
C PHE A 146 12.42 12.28 11.73
N ALA A 147 13.27 11.65 12.56
CA ALA A 147 13.10 11.67 14.01
C ALA A 147 13.08 13.11 14.55
N GLY A 148 14.01 13.94 14.06
CA GLY A 148 14.08 15.36 14.43
C GLY A 148 12.83 16.15 14.01
N VAL A 149 12.36 15.99 12.79
CA VAL A 149 11.20 16.72 12.27
C VAL A 149 9.89 16.30 12.94
N LEU A 150 9.79 15.02 13.33
CA LEU A 150 8.65 14.47 14.07
C LEU A 150 8.77 14.69 15.59
N ASN A 151 9.85 15.36 16.05
CA ASN A 151 10.16 15.62 17.46
C ASN A 151 10.08 14.34 18.31
N LEU A 152 10.71 13.27 17.85
CA LEU A 152 10.75 11.99 18.53
C LEU A 152 11.89 12.00 19.57
N GLU A 153 11.55 11.74 20.82
CA GLU A 153 12.49 11.57 21.91
C GLU A 153 12.79 10.08 22.13
N ALA A 154 13.93 9.77 22.74
CA ALA A 154 14.37 8.38 22.90
C ALA A 154 13.40 7.50 23.70
N ASP A 155 12.70 8.08 24.68
CA ASP A 155 11.67 7.41 25.50
C ASP A 155 10.36 7.16 24.75
N GLN A 156 10.21 7.71 23.55
CA GLN A 156 9.03 7.54 22.69
C GLN A 156 9.28 6.53 21.57
N ILE A 157 10.40 5.83 21.61
CA ILE A 157 10.80 4.81 20.65
C ILE A 157 11.02 3.49 21.43
N PRO A 158 10.31 2.41 21.07
CA PRO A 158 9.38 2.29 19.93
C PRO A 158 8.06 3.04 20.14
N GLY A 159 7.45 3.51 19.04
CA GLY A 159 6.24 4.33 19.09
C GLY A 159 5.39 4.28 17.84
N LEU A 160 4.18 4.83 17.93
CA LEU A 160 3.26 4.98 16.82
C LEU A 160 3.12 6.45 16.44
N VAL A 161 3.42 6.77 15.20
CA VAL A 161 3.25 8.10 14.62
C VAL A 161 2.34 8.02 13.40
N VAL A 162 1.38 8.94 13.31
CA VAL A 162 0.54 9.08 12.12
C VAL A 162 0.88 10.39 11.43
N LEU A 163 1.33 10.27 10.17
CA LEU A 163 1.71 11.40 9.34
C LEU A 163 0.64 11.64 8.25
N ASN A 164 0.21 12.88 8.14
CA ASN A 164 -0.55 13.37 6.99
C ASN A 164 0.41 14.11 6.04
N PRO A 165 0.76 13.53 4.89
CA PRO A 165 1.73 14.12 3.95
C PRO A 165 1.13 15.17 3.02
N GLY A 166 -0.15 15.53 3.17
CA GLY A 166 -0.85 16.49 2.30
C GLY A 166 -0.20 17.87 2.22
N LYS A 167 -0.91 18.85 1.62
CA LYS A 167 -0.40 20.23 1.42
C LYS A 167 0.14 20.86 2.69
N LYS A 168 -0.54 20.65 3.82
CA LYS A 168 -0.05 21.02 5.14
C LYS A 168 0.39 19.73 5.84
N LYS A 169 1.69 19.51 5.89
CA LYS A 169 2.25 18.32 6.51
C LYS A 169 2.05 18.36 8.01
N ARG A 170 1.39 17.35 8.53
CA ARG A 170 1.02 17.27 9.95
C ARG A 170 1.26 15.87 10.46
N PHE A 171 1.60 15.76 11.72
CA PHE A 171 1.76 14.48 12.38
C PHE A 171 1.12 14.47 13.76
N MET A 172 0.81 13.30 14.25
CA MET A 172 0.50 13.05 15.65
C MET A 172 1.27 11.84 16.15
N ARG A 173 1.61 11.86 17.42
CA ARG A 173 2.15 10.70 18.12
C ARG A 173 1.04 10.08 18.95
N SER A 174 0.98 8.76 18.97
CA SER A 174 0.08 8.04 19.87
C SER A 174 0.58 8.16 21.31
N GLU A 175 -0.35 8.33 22.22
CA GLU A 175 -0.12 8.28 23.66
C GLU A 175 -0.51 6.91 24.24
N TYR A 176 -1.03 6.02 23.37
CA TYR A 176 -1.49 4.69 23.74
C TYR A 176 -0.40 3.64 23.52
N SER A 177 -0.59 2.47 24.13
CA SER A 177 0.28 1.30 23.96
C SER A 177 0.38 0.82 22.52
N LEU A 178 1.44 0.07 22.20
CA LEU A 178 1.66 -0.52 20.87
C LEU A 178 1.01 -1.91 20.72
N ASP A 179 -0.06 -2.16 21.45
CA ASP A 179 -0.91 -3.33 21.29
C ASP A 179 -2.11 -3.05 20.39
N GLU A 180 -2.89 -4.08 20.09
CA GLU A 180 -4.06 -3.98 19.22
C GLU A 180 -5.08 -2.95 19.73
N GLU A 181 -5.28 -2.88 21.05
CA GLU A 181 -6.21 -1.94 21.68
C GLU A 181 -5.74 -0.50 21.53
N GLY A 182 -4.49 -0.20 21.87
CA GLY A 182 -3.94 1.16 21.81
C GLY A 182 -3.81 1.68 20.38
N ILE A 183 -3.42 0.82 19.42
CA ILE A 183 -3.40 1.20 18.01
C ILE A 183 -4.82 1.48 17.51
N THR A 184 -5.80 0.62 17.88
CA THR A 184 -7.22 0.83 17.54
C THR A 184 -7.72 2.15 18.08
N GLN A 185 -7.49 2.45 19.36
CA GLN A 185 -7.89 3.72 19.96
C GLN A 185 -7.29 4.93 19.25
N THR A 186 -6.04 4.82 18.81
CA THR A 186 -5.38 5.87 18.03
C THR A 186 -6.09 6.12 16.70
N LEU A 187 -6.41 5.07 15.96
CA LEU A 187 -7.06 5.18 14.65
C LEU A 187 -8.53 5.63 14.77
N ASP A 188 -9.25 5.13 15.75
CA ASP A 188 -10.64 5.55 16.04
C ASP A 188 -10.70 7.04 16.44
N LYS A 189 -9.74 7.53 17.23
CA LYS A 189 -9.62 8.96 17.56
C LYS A 189 -9.39 9.84 16.32
N ILE A 190 -8.64 9.34 15.34
CA ILE A 190 -8.45 10.01 14.06
C ILE A 190 -9.74 10.04 13.25
N LEU A 191 -10.43 8.91 13.12
CA LEU A 191 -11.68 8.80 12.39
C LEU A 191 -12.81 9.61 13.07
N GLY A 192 -12.81 9.68 14.39
CA GLY A 192 -13.72 10.52 15.17
C GLY A 192 -13.49 12.03 15.00
N GLY A 193 -12.31 12.43 14.53
CA GLY A 193 -11.93 13.83 14.40
C GLY A 193 -11.36 14.46 15.67
N ASP A 194 -11.14 13.66 16.71
CA ASP A 194 -10.62 14.12 18.02
C ASP A 194 -9.08 14.15 18.07
N ALA A 195 -8.42 13.65 17.01
CA ALA A 195 -6.98 13.61 16.93
C ALA A 195 -6.36 15.00 16.73
N ARG A 196 -5.37 15.33 17.54
CA ARG A 196 -4.65 16.61 17.47
C ARG A 196 -3.36 16.44 16.67
N PHE A 197 -3.38 16.84 15.42
CA PHE A 197 -2.21 16.87 14.56
C PHE A 197 -1.41 18.15 14.77
N LYS A 198 -0.10 18.02 14.97
CA LYS A 198 0.88 19.12 14.98
C LYS A 198 1.42 19.34 13.57
N MET A 199 1.76 20.58 13.23
CA MET A 199 2.41 20.86 11.96
C MET A 199 3.88 20.42 12.00
N VAL A 200 4.33 19.85 10.88
CA VAL A 200 5.76 19.61 10.66
C VAL A 200 6.47 20.96 10.54
N SER A 201 7.60 21.10 11.22
CA SER A 201 8.40 22.33 11.20
C SER A 201 8.77 22.71 9.77
N GLY A 202 8.56 23.97 9.39
CA GLY A 202 8.79 24.44 8.03
C GLY A 202 7.89 23.84 6.95
N ASN A 203 6.90 23.02 7.31
CA ASN A 203 6.03 22.28 6.36
C ASN A 203 6.79 21.46 5.32
N LYS A 204 8.01 21.03 5.63
CA LYS A 204 8.89 20.25 4.75
C LYS A 204 9.30 18.95 5.45
N LEU A 205 9.22 17.83 4.74
CA LEU A 205 9.78 16.57 5.19
C LEU A 205 11.19 16.42 4.62
N PRO A 206 12.11 15.80 5.37
CA PRO A 206 13.42 15.44 4.84
C PRO A 206 13.30 14.44 3.69
N GLU A 207 14.37 14.28 2.94
CA GLU A 207 14.47 13.18 1.98
C GLU A 207 14.93 11.93 2.72
N PHE A 208 14.41 10.77 2.33
CA PHE A 208 14.89 9.50 2.84
C PHE A 208 16.29 9.23 2.31
N THR A 209 17.15 8.74 3.17
CA THR A 209 18.57 8.46 2.87
C THR A 209 18.84 6.96 2.73
N GLN A 210 18.07 6.13 3.44
CA GLN A 210 18.24 4.70 3.43
C GLN A 210 17.78 4.10 2.09
N GLU A 211 18.64 3.30 1.46
CA GLU A 211 18.29 2.49 0.29
C GLU A 211 17.55 1.22 0.73
N HIS A 212 16.68 0.74 -0.13
CA HIS A 212 15.98 -0.53 0.14
C HIS A 212 16.97 -1.69 0.05
N ALA A 213 16.94 -2.62 1.01
CA ALA A 213 17.90 -3.70 1.16
C ALA A 213 18.06 -4.63 -0.07
N PHE A 214 17.14 -4.59 -1.03
CA PHE A 214 17.22 -5.35 -2.28
C PHE A 214 18.11 -4.72 -3.36
N PHE A 215 18.54 -3.46 -3.18
CA PHE A 215 19.38 -2.75 -4.14
C PHE A 215 20.85 -2.63 -3.69
N THR A 216 21.19 -3.21 -2.54
CA THR A 216 22.56 -3.19 -1.97
C THR A 216 23.36 -4.46 -2.26
N GLN A 217 23.03 -5.23 -3.32
CA GLN A 217 23.84 -6.36 -3.77
C GLN A 217 24.55 -6.04 -5.08
#